data_89027d7addfa0227597a13366cc9e7d2
#
_entry.id   89027d7addfa0227597a13366cc9e7d2
#
_cell.length_a   1.000
_cell.length_b   1.000
_cell.length_c   1.000
_cell.angle_alpha   90.00
_cell.angle_beta   90.00
_cell.angle_gamma   90.00
#
_symmetry.space_group_name_H-M   'P 1'
#
loop_
_entity.id
_entity.type
_entity.pdbx_description
1 polymer ?
#
loop_
_entity_poly.entity_id
_entity_poly.type
_entity_poly.pdbx_seq_one_letter_code
_entity_poly.pdbx_strand_id
1 'polypeptide(L)'
;MMKVLCGAVLSALLLAAGQASAACQWPAWEQFKQAYVSPEGRVIDPSDARKISTSEGQSYGLFFALAANDRAGFDKLLTWTQNNLAEGDLKQHLPGWLWGKKDDEQWSLLDSNSASDSDLWIAWALLEAGRLWQQPQYTETGKALLARIVAEETVAVPGLGTMLLPGKVGFADDSGWRFNPSYLPPQLATYFVRFGAPWPALRDSNLRLLLETAPKGFTPDWVRYEKGKGWQLKTEKPPIGSYDAIRVYLWVGMLHDGDKQKARLLARFAPMAAQTTEQGVPPEKVNIATGKTSGQGPVGFSAVMLPFLQDDEARSVQRQRV
;
A
#
# COMPACT_ATOMS: atom_id res chain seq x y z
N MET A 1 -16.73 -41.07 -74.79
CA MET A 1 -15.89 -41.39 -73.60
C MET A 1 -15.60 -40.12 -72.86
N MET A 2 -16.35 -39.87 -71.79
CA MET A 2 -16.30 -38.61 -71.02
C MET A 2 -15.93 -38.96 -69.58
N LYS A 3 -14.74 -38.53 -69.15
CA LYS A 3 -14.22 -38.73 -67.76
C LYS A 3 -14.73 -37.58 -66.90
N VAL A 4 -15.54 -37.92 -65.89
CA VAL A 4 -16.02 -37.00 -64.86
C VAL A 4 -14.92 -36.94 -63.79
N LEU A 5 -14.37 -35.74 -63.54
CA LEU A 5 -13.51 -35.47 -62.40
C LEU A 5 -14.41 -35.04 -61.20
N CYS A 6 -14.42 -35.85 -60.15
CA CYS A 6 -14.95 -35.47 -58.86
C CYS A 6 -13.91 -34.59 -58.10
N GLY A 7 -14.23 -33.33 -57.92
CA GLY A 7 -13.47 -32.46 -57.04
C GLY A 7 -13.93 -32.61 -55.57
N ALA A 8 -13.03 -33.08 -54.71
CA ALA A 8 -13.25 -33.11 -53.27
C ALA A 8 -12.95 -31.73 -52.70
N VAL A 9 -13.99 -31.05 -52.15
CA VAL A 9 -13.86 -29.82 -51.35
C VAL A 9 -13.54 -30.22 -49.95
N LEU A 10 -12.27 -30.03 -49.52
CA LEU A 10 -11.84 -30.17 -48.14
C LEU A 10 -12.23 -28.89 -47.38
N SER A 11 -13.30 -28.95 -46.62
CA SER A 11 -13.65 -27.88 -45.66
C SER A 11 -12.74 -27.97 -44.41
N ALA A 12 -11.74 -27.12 -44.36
CA ALA A 12 -10.93 -26.95 -43.16
C ALA A 12 -11.73 -26.14 -42.13
N LEU A 13 -12.35 -26.82 -41.15
CA LEU A 13 -12.86 -26.21 -39.92
C LEU A 13 -11.67 -25.81 -39.07
N LEU A 14 -11.35 -24.53 -39.07
CA LEU A 14 -10.49 -23.89 -38.07
C LEU A 14 -11.25 -23.88 -36.75
N LEU A 15 -11.03 -24.86 -35.89
CA LEU A 15 -11.34 -24.82 -34.47
C LEU A 15 -10.47 -23.75 -33.84
N ALA A 16 -10.98 -22.53 -33.70
CA ALA A 16 -10.46 -21.54 -32.79
C ALA A 16 -10.67 -22.07 -31.37
N ALA A 17 -9.74 -22.86 -30.88
CA ALA A 17 -9.64 -23.16 -29.45
C ALA A 17 -9.30 -21.86 -28.74
N GLY A 18 -10.32 -21.16 -28.31
CA GLY A 18 -10.18 -20.10 -27.31
C GLY A 18 -9.46 -20.73 -26.13
N GLN A 19 -8.21 -20.35 -25.92
CA GLN A 19 -7.54 -20.64 -24.67
C GLN A 19 -8.34 -19.93 -23.58
N ALA A 20 -9.24 -20.65 -22.93
CA ALA A 20 -9.74 -20.25 -21.64
C ALA A 20 -8.51 -20.15 -20.74
N SER A 21 -7.96 -18.95 -20.59
CA SER A 21 -7.02 -18.64 -19.53
C SER A 21 -7.70 -19.11 -18.26
N ALA A 22 -7.24 -20.21 -17.67
CA ALA A 22 -7.72 -20.65 -16.37
C ALA A 22 -7.47 -19.46 -15.43
N ALA A 23 -8.55 -18.78 -15.04
CA ALA A 23 -8.47 -17.72 -14.07
C ALA A 23 -7.79 -18.33 -12.84
N CYS A 24 -6.67 -17.75 -12.45
CA CYS A 24 -5.95 -18.21 -11.27
C CYS A 24 -6.93 -18.06 -10.10
N GLN A 25 -7.47 -19.17 -9.62
CA GLN A 25 -8.38 -19.14 -8.49
C GLN A 25 -7.58 -18.77 -7.25
N TRP A 26 -7.90 -17.64 -6.68
CA TRP A 26 -7.33 -17.17 -5.42
C TRP A 26 -8.41 -17.16 -4.34
N PRO A 27 -8.57 -18.30 -3.59
CA PRO A 27 -9.66 -18.43 -2.63
C PRO A 27 -9.69 -17.33 -1.55
N ALA A 28 -8.51 -16.85 -1.14
CA ALA A 28 -8.42 -15.75 -0.16
C ALA A 28 -9.02 -14.45 -0.68
N TRP A 29 -8.88 -14.15 -1.98
CA TRP A 29 -9.53 -12.99 -2.59
C TRP A 29 -11.05 -13.13 -2.61
N GLU A 30 -11.57 -14.31 -2.93
CA GLU A 30 -13.01 -14.57 -2.90
C GLU A 30 -13.58 -14.44 -1.48
N GLN A 31 -12.87 -14.97 -0.48
CA GLN A 31 -13.24 -14.81 0.92
C GLN A 31 -13.20 -13.35 1.37
N PHE A 32 -12.18 -12.59 0.97
CA PHE A 32 -12.10 -11.17 1.26
C PHE A 32 -13.27 -10.40 0.66
N LYS A 33 -13.60 -10.65 -0.61
CA LYS A 33 -14.76 -10.01 -1.26
C LYS A 33 -16.06 -10.33 -0.52
N GLN A 34 -16.28 -11.58 -0.16
CA GLN A 34 -17.51 -11.99 0.55
C GLN A 34 -17.61 -11.35 1.93
N ALA A 35 -16.49 -11.18 2.64
CA ALA A 35 -16.48 -10.67 4.01
C ALA A 35 -16.54 -9.13 4.08
N TYR A 36 -15.90 -8.44 3.12
CA TYR A 36 -15.61 -7.00 3.26
C TYR A 36 -16.08 -6.14 2.10
N VAL A 37 -16.39 -6.69 0.93
CA VAL A 37 -16.72 -5.88 -0.26
C VAL A 37 -18.22 -5.91 -0.54
N SER A 38 -18.86 -4.73 -0.58
CA SER A 38 -20.26 -4.62 -0.97
C SER A 38 -20.45 -4.89 -2.47
N PRO A 39 -21.70 -5.18 -2.92
CA PRO A 39 -21.99 -5.38 -4.34
C PRO A 39 -21.58 -4.20 -5.23
N GLU A 40 -21.57 -2.98 -4.68
CA GLU A 40 -21.21 -1.74 -5.38
C GLU A 40 -19.69 -1.50 -5.43
N GLY A 41 -18.87 -2.31 -4.73
CA GLY A 41 -17.43 -2.18 -4.72
C GLY A 41 -16.87 -1.35 -3.56
N ARG A 42 -17.59 -1.27 -2.46
CA ARG A 42 -17.16 -0.60 -1.24
C ARG A 42 -16.49 -1.61 -0.30
N VAL A 43 -15.26 -1.34 0.14
CA VAL A 43 -14.60 -2.11 1.21
C VAL A 43 -15.07 -1.57 2.56
N ILE A 44 -15.66 -2.44 3.38
CA ILE A 44 -16.30 -2.07 4.66
C ILE A 44 -15.52 -2.67 5.82
N ASP A 45 -15.21 -1.85 6.82
CA ASP A 45 -14.80 -2.35 8.13
C ASP A 45 -16.06 -2.73 8.94
N PRO A 46 -16.32 -4.03 9.15
CA PRO A 46 -17.50 -4.46 9.87
C PRO A 46 -17.40 -4.24 11.39
N SER A 47 -16.20 -4.02 11.92
CA SER A 47 -15.94 -3.84 13.34
C SER A 47 -16.32 -2.43 13.84
N ASP A 48 -16.28 -1.41 12.97
CA ASP A 48 -16.72 -0.06 13.30
C ASP A 48 -18.25 0.06 13.18
N ALA A 49 -18.90 0.62 14.21
CA ALA A 49 -20.36 0.80 14.24
C ALA A 49 -20.85 1.70 13.09
N ARG A 50 -20.04 2.66 12.64
CA ARG A 50 -20.33 3.56 11.51
C ARG A 50 -20.15 2.85 10.16
N LYS A 51 -19.74 1.57 10.16
CA LYS A 51 -19.44 0.78 8.94
C LYS A 51 -18.55 1.56 7.99
N ILE A 52 -17.41 2.02 8.51
CA ILE A 52 -16.49 2.87 7.76
C ILE A 52 -15.88 2.18 6.56
N SER A 53 -15.48 3.00 5.60
CA SER A 53 -14.57 2.66 4.50
C SER A 53 -13.46 3.68 4.49
N THR A 54 -12.24 3.21 4.33
CA THR A 54 -11.07 4.08 4.20
C THR A 54 -10.53 4.03 2.79
N SER A 55 -9.89 5.10 2.33
CA SER A 55 -9.16 5.08 1.08
C SER A 55 -8.06 3.99 1.08
N GLU A 56 -7.47 3.69 2.25
CA GLU A 56 -6.53 2.59 2.43
C GLU A 56 -7.18 1.24 2.13
N GLY A 57 -8.36 0.95 2.69
CA GLY A 57 -9.11 -0.27 2.42
C GLY A 57 -9.44 -0.42 0.93
N GLN A 58 -9.89 0.67 0.28
CA GLN A 58 -10.16 0.70 -1.16
C GLN A 58 -8.90 0.44 -1.98
N SER A 59 -7.76 1.03 -1.60
CA SER A 59 -6.48 0.85 -2.28
C SER A 59 -6.01 -0.60 -2.25
N TYR A 60 -6.16 -1.28 -1.11
CA TYR A 60 -5.84 -2.70 -0.98
C TYR A 60 -6.82 -3.59 -1.77
N GLY A 61 -8.11 -3.23 -1.78
CA GLY A 61 -9.09 -3.91 -2.63
C GLY A 61 -8.70 -3.85 -4.11
N LEU A 62 -8.30 -2.67 -4.61
CA LEU A 62 -7.79 -2.48 -5.98
C LEU A 62 -6.52 -3.30 -6.24
N PHE A 63 -5.57 -3.30 -5.32
CA PHE A 63 -4.38 -4.13 -5.41
C PHE A 63 -4.71 -5.62 -5.52
N PHE A 64 -5.60 -6.14 -4.67
CA PHE A 64 -5.98 -7.55 -4.69
C PHE A 64 -6.78 -7.92 -5.94
N ALA A 65 -7.70 -7.07 -6.39
CA ALA A 65 -8.43 -7.28 -7.64
C ALA A 65 -7.47 -7.34 -8.85
N LEU A 66 -6.46 -6.46 -8.88
CA LEU A 66 -5.42 -6.47 -9.91
C LEU A 66 -4.59 -7.75 -9.86
N ALA A 67 -4.12 -8.16 -8.67
CA ALA A 67 -3.33 -9.37 -8.47
C ALA A 67 -4.10 -10.64 -8.84
N ALA A 68 -5.41 -10.67 -8.58
CA ALA A 68 -6.32 -11.75 -8.96
C ALA A 68 -6.73 -11.72 -10.43
N ASN A 69 -6.35 -10.70 -11.20
CA ASN A 69 -6.84 -10.42 -12.55
C ASN A 69 -8.38 -10.30 -12.61
N ASP A 70 -9.00 -9.82 -11.54
CA ASP A 70 -10.44 -9.58 -11.41
C ASP A 70 -10.78 -8.16 -11.90
N ARG A 71 -10.87 -7.99 -13.21
CA ARG A 71 -11.18 -6.69 -13.83
C ARG A 71 -12.53 -6.14 -13.40
N ALA A 72 -13.54 -6.99 -13.31
CA ALA A 72 -14.87 -6.56 -12.92
C ALA A 72 -14.91 -6.08 -11.46
N GLY A 73 -14.22 -6.76 -10.57
CA GLY A 73 -14.01 -6.32 -9.18
C GLY A 73 -13.24 -5.00 -9.09
N PHE A 74 -12.17 -4.88 -9.88
CA PHE A 74 -11.38 -3.64 -9.96
C PHE A 74 -12.23 -2.44 -10.39
N ASP A 75 -13.03 -2.59 -11.46
CA ASP A 75 -13.88 -1.52 -11.97
C ASP A 75 -14.93 -1.07 -10.95
N LYS A 76 -15.53 -2.00 -10.22
CA LYS A 76 -16.49 -1.68 -9.15
C LYS A 76 -15.82 -0.91 -8.01
N LEU A 77 -14.68 -1.40 -7.53
CA LEU A 77 -13.90 -0.74 -6.48
C LEU A 77 -13.47 0.67 -6.90
N LEU A 78 -12.96 0.81 -8.13
CA LEU A 78 -12.53 2.10 -8.67
C LEU A 78 -13.70 3.08 -8.79
N THR A 79 -14.81 2.63 -9.36
CA THR A 79 -16.01 3.46 -9.53
C THR A 79 -16.53 3.95 -8.18
N TRP A 80 -16.61 3.05 -7.19
CA TRP A 80 -17.05 3.43 -5.86
C TRP A 80 -16.08 4.45 -5.22
N THR A 81 -14.78 4.22 -5.34
CA THR A 81 -13.73 5.12 -4.82
C THR A 81 -13.84 6.51 -5.42
N GLN A 82 -13.94 6.61 -6.75
CA GLN A 82 -14.10 7.88 -7.44
C GLN A 82 -15.35 8.64 -6.98
N ASN A 83 -16.49 7.95 -6.98
CA ASN A 83 -17.78 8.59 -6.73
C ASN A 83 -17.96 9.03 -5.27
N ASN A 84 -17.39 8.30 -4.31
CA ASN A 84 -17.66 8.54 -2.90
C ASN A 84 -16.49 9.20 -2.15
N LEU A 85 -15.24 9.01 -2.61
CA LEU A 85 -14.06 9.56 -1.94
C LEU A 85 -13.41 10.73 -2.70
N ALA A 86 -13.61 10.83 -4.03
CA ALA A 86 -12.91 11.79 -4.89
C ALA A 86 -13.87 12.62 -5.76
N GLU A 87 -15.05 12.93 -5.26
CA GLU A 87 -16.03 13.82 -5.92
C GLU A 87 -16.34 13.42 -7.38
N GLY A 88 -16.20 12.14 -7.71
CA GLY A 88 -16.45 11.57 -9.04
C GLY A 88 -15.24 11.51 -9.97
N ASP A 89 -14.11 12.15 -9.65
CA ASP A 89 -12.94 12.21 -10.54
C ASP A 89 -11.60 12.24 -9.81
N LEU A 90 -10.91 11.11 -9.78
CA LEU A 90 -9.54 10.99 -9.26
C LEU A 90 -8.48 11.81 -10.01
N LYS A 91 -8.79 12.31 -11.20
CA LYS A 91 -7.87 13.22 -11.91
C LYS A 91 -7.90 14.63 -11.33
N GLN A 92 -9.00 15.01 -10.69
CA GLN A 92 -9.21 16.33 -10.13
C GLN A 92 -9.11 16.39 -8.61
N HIS A 93 -9.37 15.27 -7.91
CA HIS A 93 -9.46 15.23 -6.46
C HIS A 93 -8.69 14.05 -5.87
N LEU A 94 -7.91 14.30 -4.81
CA LEU A 94 -7.39 13.24 -3.96
C LEU A 94 -8.55 12.60 -3.17
N PRO A 95 -8.55 11.30 -2.95
CA PRO A 95 -9.57 10.65 -2.14
C PRO A 95 -9.59 11.18 -0.70
N GLY A 96 -10.75 11.50 -0.17
CA GLY A 96 -10.94 11.65 1.27
C GLY A 96 -10.72 10.30 1.96
N TRP A 97 -9.97 10.31 3.09
CA TRP A 97 -9.52 9.05 3.68
C TRP A 97 -10.59 8.26 4.42
N LEU A 98 -11.64 8.94 4.94
CA LEU A 98 -12.65 8.29 5.78
C LEU A 98 -14.07 8.57 5.31
N TRP A 99 -14.82 7.52 5.03
CA TRP A 99 -16.22 7.54 4.67
C TRP A 99 -17.02 6.62 5.59
N GLY A 100 -18.24 6.98 5.90
CA GLY A 100 -19.07 6.17 6.77
C GLY A 100 -20.39 6.81 7.13
N LYS A 101 -21.05 6.26 8.12
CA LYS A 101 -22.33 6.71 8.61
C LYS A 101 -22.13 7.81 9.66
N LYS A 102 -22.79 8.93 9.49
CA LYS A 102 -22.84 10.03 10.47
C LYS A 102 -23.86 9.74 11.60
N ASP A 103 -23.82 10.56 12.62
CA ASP A 103 -24.76 10.48 13.76
C ASP A 103 -26.23 10.66 13.34
N ASP A 104 -26.48 11.38 12.24
CA ASP A 104 -27.81 11.58 11.64
C ASP A 104 -28.21 10.45 10.67
N GLU A 105 -27.51 9.32 10.73
CA GLU A 105 -27.71 8.13 9.89
C GLU A 105 -27.38 8.33 8.38
N GLN A 106 -26.89 9.51 7.96
CA GLN A 106 -26.51 9.77 6.57
C GLN A 106 -25.12 9.20 6.26
N TRP A 107 -24.96 8.72 5.03
CA TRP A 107 -23.71 8.21 4.51
C TRP A 107 -22.93 9.32 3.79
N SER A 108 -21.68 9.56 4.19
CA SER A 108 -20.86 10.60 3.57
C SER A 108 -19.37 10.47 3.93
N LEU A 109 -18.54 11.34 3.36
CA LEU A 109 -17.21 11.58 3.88
C LEU A 109 -17.30 12.09 5.33
N LEU A 110 -16.61 11.39 6.23
CA LEU A 110 -16.45 11.76 7.64
C LEU A 110 -15.22 12.63 7.85
N ASP A 111 -14.19 12.39 7.03
CA ASP A 111 -12.99 13.22 6.94
C ASP A 111 -12.53 13.27 5.48
N SER A 112 -12.49 14.48 4.93
CA SER A 112 -12.12 14.77 3.55
C SER A 112 -10.62 15.00 3.35
N ASN A 113 -9.79 14.88 4.40
CA ASN A 113 -8.35 14.92 4.24
C ASN A 113 -7.90 13.71 3.38
N SER A 114 -6.79 13.84 2.67
CA SER A 114 -6.22 12.72 1.93
C SER A 114 -5.31 11.86 2.82
N ALA A 115 -5.00 10.66 2.36
CA ALA A 115 -4.01 9.78 2.97
C ALA A 115 -3.05 9.29 1.88
N SER A 116 -1.82 9.81 1.90
CA SER A 116 -0.87 9.65 0.80
C SER A 116 -0.45 8.20 0.54
N ASP A 117 -0.51 7.33 1.54
CA ASP A 117 -0.24 5.89 1.35
C ASP A 117 -1.28 5.24 0.44
N SER A 118 -2.55 5.47 0.70
CA SER A 118 -3.63 4.95 -0.14
C SER A 118 -3.62 5.56 -1.53
N ASP A 119 -3.35 6.86 -1.63
CA ASP A 119 -3.32 7.56 -2.92
C ASP A 119 -2.21 7.01 -3.82
N LEU A 120 -1.04 6.71 -3.25
CA LEU A 120 0.07 6.05 -3.95
C LEU A 120 -0.28 4.64 -4.40
N TRP A 121 -0.95 3.84 -3.55
CA TRP A 121 -1.38 2.49 -3.93
C TRP A 121 -2.46 2.50 -5.00
N ILE A 122 -3.42 3.45 -4.96
CA ILE A 122 -4.44 3.64 -6.01
C ILE A 122 -3.75 4.03 -7.33
N ALA A 123 -2.83 5.01 -7.29
CA ALA A 123 -2.09 5.42 -8.48
C ALA A 123 -1.29 4.26 -9.10
N TRP A 124 -0.60 3.48 -8.26
CA TRP A 124 0.15 2.30 -8.71
C TRP A 124 -0.77 1.24 -9.33
N ALA A 125 -1.88 0.91 -8.65
CA ALA A 125 -2.84 -0.07 -9.15
C ALA A 125 -3.43 0.33 -10.52
N LEU A 126 -3.75 1.61 -10.69
CA LEU A 126 -4.22 2.17 -11.97
C LEU A 126 -3.15 2.07 -13.07
N LEU A 127 -1.91 2.43 -12.77
CA LEU A 127 -0.81 2.37 -13.74
C LEU A 127 -0.52 0.93 -14.18
N GLU A 128 -0.52 -0.01 -13.25
CA GLU A 128 -0.31 -1.43 -13.56
C GLU A 128 -1.52 -2.07 -14.24
N ALA A 129 -2.75 -1.71 -13.87
CA ALA A 129 -3.96 -2.12 -14.59
C ALA A 129 -3.92 -1.63 -16.04
N GLY A 130 -3.55 -0.37 -16.26
CA GLY A 130 -3.39 0.19 -17.60
C GLY A 130 -2.36 -0.54 -18.44
N ARG A 131 -1.23 -0.91 -17.82
CA ARG A 131 -0.16 -1.68 -18.48
C ARG A 131 -0.56 -3.13 -18.76
N LEU A 132 -1.08 -3.83 -17.76
CA LEU A 132 -1.38 -5.27 -17.85
C LEU A 132 -2.61 -5.55 -18.73
N TRP A 133 -3.63 -4.72 -18.61
CA TRP A 133 -4.89 -4.89 -19.33
C TRP A 133 -4.96 -4.07 -20.62
N GLN A 134 -3.90 -3.31 -20.94
CA GLN A 134 -3.83 -2.46 -22.14
C GLN A 134 -5.00 -1.45 -22.22
N GLN A 135 -5.31 -0.83 -21.08
CA GLN A 135 -6.40 0.12 -20.93
C GLN A 135 -5.85 1.53 -20.66
N PRO A 136 -5.69 2.38 -21.68
CA PRO A 136 -5.07 3.70 -21.55
C PRO A 136 -5.73 4.60 -20.50
N GLN A 137 -7.04 4.49 -20.31
CA GLN A 137 -7.79 5.30 -19.35
C GLN A 137 -7.29 5.12 -17.89
N TYR A 138 -6.91 3.89 -17.49
CA TYR A 138 -6.33 3.68 -16.16
C TYR A 138 -4.95 4.35 -16.04
N THR A 139 -4.13 4.23 -17.09
CA THR A 139 -2.82 4.88 -17.13
C THR A 139 -2.93 6.40 -17.01
N GLU A 140 -3.88 7.01 -17.73
CA GLU A 140 -4.14 8.46 -17.69
C GLU A 140 -4.61 8.90 -16.30
N THR A 141 -5.56 8.17 -15.70
CA THR A 141 -6.04 8.46 -14.34
C THR A 141 -4.93 8.30 -13.32
N GLY A 142 -4.14 7.22 -13.39
CA GLY A 142 -3.01 7.00 -12.49
C GLY A 142 -1.93 8.08 -12.58
N LYS A 143 -1.61 8.56 -13.79
CA LYS A 143 -0.65 9.67 -13.98
C LYS A 143 -1.20 10.99 -13.44
N ALA A 144 -2.49 11.27 -13.66
CA ALA A 144 -3.12 12.48 -13.13
C ALA A 144 -3.14 12.46 -11.60
N LEU A 145 -3.48 11.32 -10.99
CA LEU A 145 -3.44 11.15 -9.54
C LEU A 145 -2.02 11.33 -8.98
N LEU A 146 -0.98 10.77 -9.64
CA LEU A 146 0.42 11.01 -9.24
C LEU A 146 0.80 12.50 -9.29
N ALA A 147 0.33 13.24 -10.30
CA ALA A 147 0.58 14.67 -10.39
C ALA A 147 -0.07 15.43 -9.23
N ARG A 148 -1.27 15.03 -8.80
CA ARG A 148 -1.94 15.62 -7.64
C ARG A 148 -1.21 15.30 -6.33
N ILE A 149 -0.80 14.05 -6.11
CA ILE A 149 0.01 13.66 -4.96
C ILE A 149 1.26 14.55 -4.86
N VAL A 150 1.96 14.75 -5.98
CA VAL A 150 3.13 15.64 -6.01
C VAL A 150 2.77 17.08 -5.66
N ALA A 151 1.66 17.58 -6.17
CA ALA A 151 1.25 18.98 -5.95
C ALA A 151 0.73 19.25 -4.54
N GLU A 152 0.03 18.29 -3.92
CA GLU A 152 -0.73 18.51 -2.69
C GLU A 152 -0.12 17.84 -1.46
N GLU A 153 0.69 16.79 -1.64
CA GLU A 153 1.22 15.96 -0.55
C GLU A 153 2.74 15.94 -0.48
N THR A 154 3.44 16.79 -1.24
CA THR A 154 4.89 16.90 -1.10
C THR A 154 5.32 18.25 -0.57
N VAL A 155 6.43 18.26 0.14
CA VAL A 155 7.01 19.48 0.73
C VAL A 155 8.52 19.45 0.69
N ALA A 156 9.14 20.60 0.47
CA ALA A 156 10.59 20.78 0.63
C ALA A 156 10.91 21.01 2.11
N VAL A 157 11.67 20.09 2.71
CA VAL A 157 12.09 20.17 4.12
C VAL A 157 13.57 20.49 4.19
N PRO A 158 13.97 21.63 4.81
CA PRO A 158 15.37 21.97 4.99
C PRO A 158 16.17 20.85 5.66
N GLY A 159 17.25 20.43 5.03
CA GLY A 159 18.10 19.34 5.53
C GLY A 159 17.64 17.91 5.15
N LEU A 160 16.39 17.71 4.71
CA LEU A 160 15.89 16.41 4.24
C LEU A 160 15.67 16.36 2.72
N GLY A 161 15.36 17.47 2.08
CA GLY A 161 14.94 17.50 0.67
C GLY A 161 13.44 17.41 0.51
N THR A 162 12.98 16.91 -0.64
CA THR A 162 11.55 16.71 -0.91
C THR A 162 11.03 15.50 -0.13
N MET A 163 10.01 15.72 0.67
CA MET A 163 9.38 14.70 1.52
C MET A 163 7.90 14.52 1.14
N LEU A 164 7.38 13.30 1.31
CA LEU A 164 5.95 13.02 1.25
C LEU A 164 5.31 13.31 2.60
N LEU A 165 4.28 14.14 2.61
CA LEU A 165 3.40 14.31 3.78
C LEU A 165 2.37 13.17 3.84
N PRO A 166 1.89 12.80 5.03
CA PRO A 166 0.86 11.77 5.18
C PRO A 166 -0.50 12.11 4.57
N GLY A 167 -0.74 13.39 4.27
CA GLY A 167 -1.94 13.91 3.65
C GLY A 167 -1.79 15.42 3.41
N LYS A 168 -2.77 16.04 2.75
CA LYS A 168 -2.70 17.45 2.34
C LYS A 168 -2.81 18.44 3.51
N VAL A 169 -3.41 18.05 4.64
CA VAL A 169 -3.69 18.96 5.76
C VAL A 169 -3.24 18.36 7.10
N GLY A 170 -2.69 19.21 8.00
CA GLY A 170 -2.44 18.85 9.40
C GLY A 170 -1.08 18.19 9.68
N PHE A 171 -0.20 18.04 8.68
CA PHE A 171 1.09 17.38 8.85
C PHE A 171 2.29 18.32 8.76
N ALA A 172 2.06 19.61 8.58
CA ALA A 172 3.08 20.66 8.60
C ALA A 172 2.55 21.86 9.41
N ASP A 173 3.43 22.47 10.19
CA ASP A 173 3.19 23.71 10.91
C ASP A 173 4.44 24.61 10.94
N ASP A 174 4.38 25.74 11.62
CA ASP A 174 5.49 26.70 11.69
C ASP A 174 6.77 26.12 12.32
N SER A 175 6.64 25.10 13.18
CA SER A 175 7.74 24.48 13.91
C SER A 175 8.31 23.23 13.24
N GLY A 176 7.59 22.59 12.32
CA GLY A 176 8.09 21.37 11.67
C GLY A 176 7.03 20.55 10.93
N TRP A 177 7.36 19.28 10.75
CA TRP A 177 6.57 18.33 9.96
C TRP A 177 6.40 17.00 10.69
N ARG A 178 5.28 16.33 10.45
CA ARG A 178 4.99 14.99 10.96
C ARG A 178 4.94 14.00 9.80
N PHE A 179 5.62 12.86 9.96
CA PHE A 179 5.71 11.81 8.94
C PHE A 179 5.31 10.45 9.49
N ASN A 180 4.90 9.58 8.58
CA ASN A 180 4.67 8.16 8.85
C ASN A 180 5.58 7.33 7.94
N PRO A 181 6.59 6.61 8.49
CA PRO A 181 7.54 5.84 7.69
C PRO A 181 6.92 4.72 6.85
N SER A 182 5.70 4.26 7.18
CA SER A 182 5.03 3.19 6.43
C SER A 182 4.30 3.67 5.17
N TYR A 183 4.14 5.00 4.97
CA TYR A 183 3.28 5.55 3.93
C TYR A 183 3.87 5.52 2.52
N LEU A 184 5.18 5.51 2.39
CA LEU A 184 5.84 5.34 1.09
C LEU A 184 6.67 4.05 1.06
N PRO A 185 6.09 2.92 0.65
CA PRO A 185 6.83 1.68 0.46
C PRO A 185 8.03 1.89 -0.48
N PRO A 186 9.24 1.39 -0.13
CA PRO A 186 10.44 1.59 -0.96
C PRO A 186 10.27 1.11 -2.41
N GLN A 187 9.50 0.03 -2.63
CA GLN A 187 9.18 -0.47 -3.96
C GLN A 187 8.32 0.50 -4.77
N LEU A 188 7.35 1.18 -4.14
CA LEU A 188 6.55 2.20 -4.81
C LEU A 188 7.41 3.44 -5.13
N ALA A 189 8.23 3.88 -4.17
CA ALA A 189 9.17 4.98 -4.40
C ALA A 189 10.09 4.70 -5.61
N THR A 190 10.63 3.49 -5.71
CA THR A 190 11.45 3.05 -6.84
C THR A 190 10.63 2.96 -8.13
N TYR A 191 9.42 2.43 -8.07
CA TYR A 191 8.52 2.33 -9.24
C TYR A 191 8.22 3.70 -9.85
N PHE A 192 7.96 4.71 -9.03
CA PHE A 192 7.57 6.03 -9.50
C PHE A 192 8.74 6.87 -10.06
N VAL A 193 9.99 6.50 -9.81
CA VAL A 193 11.17 7.16 -10.42
C VAL A 193 11.06 7.30 -11.94
N ARG A 194 10.41 6.35 -12.61
CA ARG A 194 10.17 6.38 -14.07
C ARG A 194 9.34 7.56 -14.57
N PHE A 195 8.62 8.23 -13.67
CA PHE A 195 7.81 9.42 -14.00
C PHE A 195 8.57 10.73 -13.80
N GLY A 196 9.89 10.68 -13.50
CA GLY A 196 10.74 11.85 -13.37
C GLY A 196 10.63 12.55 -12.02
N ALA A 197 10.99 13.86 -12.00
CA ALA A 197 10.94 14.65 -10.76
C ALA A 197 9.51 14.77 -10.23
N PRO A 198 9.30 14.77 -8.88
CA PRO A 198 10.32 14.73 -7.83
C PRO A 198 10.65 13.31 -7.30
N TRP A 199 10.21 12.25 -7.94
CA TRP A 199 10.26 10.88 -7.44
C TRP A 199 11.66 10.36 -7.07
N PRO A 200 12.74 10.67 -7.82
CA PRO A 200 14.08 10.30 -7.37
C PRO A 200 14.45 10.90 -6.00
N ALA A 201 14.11 12.19 -5.80
CA ALA A 201 14.36 12.87 -4.53
C ALA A 201 13.48 12.29 -3.39
N LEU A 202 12.20 12.01 -3.67
CA LEU A 202 11.29 11.35 -2.72
C LEU A 202 11.79 9.97 -2.30
N ARG A 203 12.27 9.15 -3.23
CA ARG A 203 12.86 7.85 -2.93
C ARG A 203 14.05 7.99 -1.98
N ASP A 204 14.95 8.92 -2.26
CA ASP A 204 16.17 9.09 -1.49
C ASP A 204 15.89 9.65 -0.10
N SER A 205 14.98 10.62 0.03
CA SER A 205 14.55 11.16 1.32
C SER A 205 13.73 10.16 2.14
N ASN A 206 12.91 9.33 1.50
CA ASN A 206 12.21 8.23 2.17
C ASN A 206 13.17 7.19 2.75
N LEU A 207 14.22 6.84 2.01
CA LEU A 207 15.27 5.95 2.54
C LEU A 207 15.94 6.56 3.77
N ARG A 208 16.21 7.87 3.78
CA ARG A 208 16.72 8.57 4.95
C ARG A 208 15.74 8.53 6.11
N LEU A 209 14.45 8.80 5.87
CA LEU A 209 13.39 8.67 6.88
C LEU A 209 13.44 7.30 7.55
N LEU A 210 13.43 6.20 6.77
CA LEU A 210 13.46 4.84 7.29
C LEU A 210 14.71 4.54 8.14
N LEU A 211 15.87 5.02 7.72
CA LEU A 211 17.14 4.73 8.39
C LEU A 211 17.40 5.63 9.60
N GLU A 212 17.11 6.92 9.50
CA GLU A 212 17.42 7.92 10.52
C GLU A 212 16.44 7.86 11.70
N THR A 213 15.18 7.42 11.47
CA THR A 213 14.17 7.34 12.53
C THR A 213 14.12 6.01 13.27
N ALA A 214 15.00 5.07 12.94
CA ALA A 214 15.10 3.76 13.57
C ALA A 214 16.45 3.56 14.33
N PRO A 215 16.79 4.37 15.33
CA PRO A 215 18.12 4.37 15.97
C PRO A 215 18.44 3.04 16.67
N LYS A 216 17.43 2.29 17.11
CA LYS A 216 17.54 0.98 17.75
C LYS A 216 17.12 -0.17 16.83
N GLY A 217 16.93 0.09 15.51
CA GLY A 217 16.48 -0.91 14.54
C GLY A 217 14.97 -1.17 14.56
N PHE A 218 14.22 -0.25 15.15
CA PHE A 218 12.76 -0.28 15.15
C PHE A 218 12.22 1.02 14.58
N THR A 219 11.25 0.93 13.67
CA THR A 219 10.61 2.09 13.04
C THR A 219 9.43 2.59 13.85
N PRO A 220 9.19 3.91 13.93
CA PRO A 220 8.02 4.48 14.58
C PRO A 220 6.77 4.40 13.67
N ASP A 221 5.57 4.44 14.30
CA ASP A 221 4.33 4.73 13.59
C ASP A 221 4.37 6.16 13.03
N TRP A 222 4.70 7.10 13.88
CA TRP A 222 4.74 8.52 13.57
C TRP A 222 6.00 9.16 14.12
N VAL A 223 6.56 10.11 13.38
CA VAL A 223 7.74 10.86 13.80
C VAL A 223 7.64 12.32 13.39
N ARG A 224 8.14 13.22 14.25
CA ARG A 224 8.21 14.64 13.99
C ARG A 224 9.63 15.04 13.61
N TYR A 225 9.76 15.92 12.61
CA TYR A 225 10.98 16.62 12.28
C TYR A 225 10.80 18.11 12.57
N GLU A 226 11.56 18.66 13.51
CA GLU A 226 11.48 20.07 13.89
C GLU A 226 12.56 20.90 13.19
N LYS A 227 12.19 22.11 12.77
CA LYS A 227 13.10 23.08 12.16
C LYS A 227 14.26 23.37 13.11
N GLY A 228 15.48 23.22 12.63
CA GLY A 228 16.71 23.47 13.41
C GLY A 228 17.05 22.45 14.49
N LYS A 229 16.17 21.47 14.78
CA LYS A 229 16.41 20.45 15.80
C LYS A 229 16.50 19.03 15.23
N GLY A 230 15.91 18.76 14.03
CA GLY A 230 15.89 17.44 13.41
C GLY A 230 14.82 16.51 13.97
N TRP A 231 15.05 15.17 13.83
CA TRP A 231 14.12 14.13 14.27
C TRP A 231 13.91 14.11 15.78
N GLN A 232 12.66 14.16 16.20
CA GLN A 232 12.25 14.16 17.62
C GLN A 232 12.04 12.72 18.11
N LEU A 233 13.14 12.01 18.39
CA LEU A 233 13.13 10.59 18.82
C LEU A 233 13.29 10.40 20.32
N LYS A 234 13.92 11.38 21.01
CA LYS A 234 14.19 11.36 22.45
C LYS A 234 13.46 12.52 23.14
N THR A 235 12.19 12.32 23.36
CA THR A 235 11.29 13.29 24.03
C THR A 235 10.72 12.65 25.29
N GLU A 236 10.00 13.42 26.10
CA GLU A 236 9.27 12.88 27.27
C GLU A 236 8.27 11.77 26.85
N LYS A 237 7.69 11.90 25.66
CA LYS A 237 6.82 10.89 25.03
C LYS A 237 7.48 10.43 23.71
N PRO A 238 8.44 9.52 23.77
CA PRO A 238 9.15 9.07 22.58
C PRO A 238 8.19 8.36 21.61
N PRO A 239 8.49 8.41 20.31
CA PRO A 239 7.70 7.68 19.32
C PRO A 239 7.60 6.19 19.65
N ILE A 240 6.45 5.63 19.31
CA ILE A 240 6.15 4.19 19.41
C ILE A 240 6.01 3.61 18.02
N GLY A 241 6.54 2.42 17.80
CA GLY A 241 6.27 1.60 16.63
C GLY A 241 5.24 0.53 16.98
N SER A 242 4.16 0.41 16.19
CA SER A 242 3.07 -0.53 16.41
C SER A 242 2.34 -0.83 15.09
N TYR A 243 1.05 -0.50 15.01
CA TYR A 243 0.15 -0.87 13.92
C TYR A 243 0.47 -0.22 12.55
N ASP A 244 1.06 0.97 12.53
CA ASP A 244 1.57 1.56 11.28
C ASP A 244 2.95 1.03 10.95
N ALA A 245 3.84 1.06 11.92
CA ALA A 245 5.25 0.66 11.79
C ALA A 245 5.42 -0.77 11.28
N ILE A 246 4.52 -1.68 11.65
CA ILE A 246 4.58 -3.10 11.24
C ILE A 246 4.64 -3.24 9.71
N ARG A 247 3.98 -2.34 8.97
CA ARG A 247 3.98 -2.35 7.50
C ARG A 247 5.36 -2.11 6.89
N VAL A 248 6.26 -1.36 7.58
CA VAL A 248 7.62 -1.14 7.08
C VAL A 248 8.39 -2.45 6.93
N TYR A 249 8.24 -3.37 7.89
CA TYR A 249 8.88 -4.68 7.82
C TYR A 249 8.32 -5.52 6.67
N LEU A 250 7.00 -5.45 6.42
CA LEU A 250 6.38 -6.07 5.24
C LEU A 250 7.02 -5.56 3.94
N TRP A 251 7.07 -4.23 3.79
CA TRP A 251 7.63 -3.61 2.59
C TRP A 251 9.09 -4.00 2.37
N VAL A 252 9.89 -3.99 3.43
CA VAL A 252 11.32 -4.40 3.34
C VAL A 252 11.45 -5.87 2.96
N GLY A 253 10.66 -6.75 3.58
CA GLY A 253 10.66 -8.18 3.26
C GLY A 253 10.26 -8.48 1.81
N MET A 254 9.33 -7.70 1.27
CA MET A 254 8.81 -7.84 -0.10
C MET A 254 9.65 -7.13 -1.17
N LEU A 255 10.73 -6.43 -0.81
CA LEU A 255 11.64 -5.88 -1.80
C LEU A 255 12.24 -7.02 -2.66
N HIS A 256 12.39 -6.73 -3.96
CA HIS A 256 13.05 -7.66 -4.87
C HIS A 256 14.50 -7.91 -4.43
N ASP A 257 15.01 -9.14 -4.59
CA ASP A 257 16.37 -9.50 -4.14
C ASP A 257 17.47 -8.68 -4.82
N GLY A 258 17.23 -8.23 -6.04
CA GLY A 258 18.12 -7.32 -6.77
C GLY A 258 18.04 -5.85 -6.34
N ASP A 259 17.17 -5.48 -5.39
CA ASP A 259 17.11 -4.10 -4.90
C ASP A 259 18.33 -3.81 -4.01
N LYS A 260 19.07 -2.77 -4.41
CA LYS A 260 20.33 -2.39 -3.73
C LYS A 260 20.15 -1.95 -2.26
N GLN A 261 18.92 -1.60 -1.86
CA GLN A 261 18.62 -1.16 -0.49
C GLN A 261 18.14 -2.29 0.40
N LYS A 262 17.71 -3.43 -0.17
CA LYS A 262 17.14 -4.55 0.59
C LYS A 262 18.06 -5.02 1.72
N ALA A 263 19.29 -5.35 1.40
CA ALA A 263 20.26 -5.82 2.41
C ALA A 263 20.51 -4.78 3.52
N ARG A 264 20.59 -3.50 3.16
CA ARG A 264 20.80 -2.41 4.12
C ARG A 264 19.58 -2.23 5.05
N LEU A 265 18.37 -2.31 4.50
CA LEU A 265 17.15 -2.19 5.29
C LEU A 265 16.91 -3.42 6.17
N LEU A 266 17.15 -4.63 5.68
CA LEU A 266 17.10 -5.85 6.48
C LEU A 266 18.09 -5.78 7.65
N ALA A 267 19.33 -5.33 7.41
CA ALA A 267 20.32 -5.14 8.46
C ALA A 267 19.91 -4.07 9.48
N ARG A 268 19.33 -2.94 9.03
CA ARG A 268 18.83 -1.88 9.94
C ARG A 268 17.73 -2.40 10.85
N PHE A 269 16.82 -3.20 10.34
CA PHE A 269 15.65 -3.69 11.07
C PHE A 269 15.81 -5.08 11.66
N ALA A 270 17.00 -5.67 11.60
CA ALA A 270 17.31 -6.97 12.19
C ALA A 270 16.85 -7.15 13.66
N PRO A 271 16.88 -6.10 14.53
CA PRO A 271 16.36 -6.23 15.89
C PRO A 271 14.89 -6.64 15.98
N MET A 272 14.03 -6.24 15.02
CA MET A 272 12.64 -6.70 14.99
C MET A 272 12.55 -8.21 14.68
N ALA A 273 13.35 -8.71 13.74
CA ALA A 273 13.43 -10.14 13.46
C ALA A 273 13.92 -10.92 14.68
N ALA A 274 14.99 -10.44 15.34
CA ALA A 274 15.53 -11.07 16.55
C ALA A 274 14.50 -11.14 17.68
N GLN A 275 13.79 -10.04 17.97
CA GLN A 275 12.73 -10.02 18.98
C GLN A 275 11.58 -10.96 18.64
N THR A 276 11.17 -11.02 17.37
CA THR A 276 10.10 -11.93 16.90
C THR A 276 10.53 -13.39 17.08
N THR A 277 11.77 -13.72 16.74
CA THR A 277 12.32 -15.07 16.89
C THR A 277 12.44 -15.46 18.37
N GLU A 278 12.98 -14.58 19.20
CA GLU A 278 13.17 -14.83 20.64
C GLU A 278 11.85 -15.04 21.39
N GLN A 279 10.84 -14.23 21.07
CA GLN A 279 9.54 -14.28 21.74
C GLN A 279 8.54 -15.25 21.08
N GLY A 280 8.83 -15.76 19.88
CA GLY A 280 7.91 -16.55 19.08
C GLY A 280 6.70 -15.75 18.53
N VAL A 281 6.67 -14.45 18.79
CA VAL A 281 5.61 -13.53 18.37
C VAL A 281 6.18 -12.11 18.20
N PRO A 282 5.75 -11.35 17.16
CA PRO A 282 6.15 -9.93 17.05
C PRO A 282 5.62 -9.13 18.25
N PRO A 283 6.40 -8.18 18.79
CA PRO A 283 5.89 -7.28 19.83
C PRO A 283 4.76 -6.39 19.27
N GLU A 284 3.74 -6.12 20.08
CA GLU A 284 2.68 -5.17 19.69
C GLU A 284 3.19 -3.74 19.63
N LYS A 285 4.04 -3.36 20.59
CA LYS A 285 4.55 -1.99 20.70
C LYS A 285 6.05 -1.98 20.99
N VAL A 286 6.74 -1.01 20.40
CA VAL A 286 8.17 -0.78 20.63
C VAL A 286 8.40 0.69 20.93
N ASN A 287 9.08 1.00 22.00
CA ASN A 287 9.59 2.35 22.29
C ASN A 287 10.83 2.61 21.42
N ILE A 288 10.77 3.58 20.52
CA ILE A 288 11.82 3.82 19.52
C ILE A 288 13.11 4.34 20.14
N ALA A 289 13.03 5.13 21.22
CA ALA A 289 14.21 5.68 21.88
C ALA A 289 15.03 4.61 22.59
N THR A 290 14.35 3.63 23.22
CA THR A 290 15.00 2.62 24.08
C THR A 290 15.12 1.24 23.43
N GLY A 291 14.24 0.92 22.46
CA GLY A 291 14.08 -0.43 21.91
C GLY A 291 13.26 -1.37 22.81
N LYS A 292 12.71 -0.87 23.94
CA LYS A 292 11.90 -1.71 24.83
C LYS A 292 10.59 -2.09 24.16
N THR A 293 10.29 -3.39 24.17
CA THR A 293 9.08 -3.98 23.60
C THR A 293 8.03 -4.23 24.67
N SER A 294 6.77 -4.28 24.26
CA SER A 294 5.62 -4.62 25.11
C SER A 294 4.44 -5.17 24.31
N GLY A 295 3.65 -6.04 24.94
CA GLY A 295 2.52 -6.71 24.33
C GLY A 295 2.93 -7.75 23.28
N GLN A 296 1.92 -8.52 22.83
CA GLN A 296 2.05 -9.48 21.75
C GLN A 296 1.24 -8.99 20.57
N GLY A 297 1.86 -8.88 19.41
CA GLY A 297 1.21 -8.47 18.19
C GLY A 297 0.09 -9.45 17.78
N PRO A 298 -1.02 -8.94 17.21
CA PRO A 298 -2.09 -9.77 16.69
C PRO A 298 -1.61 -10.67 15.54
N VAL A 299 -2.44 -11.63 15.14
CA VAL A 299 -2.14 -12.58 14.05
C VAL A 299 -1.69 -11.89 12.76
N GLY A 300 -2.25 -10.72 12.44
CA GLY A 300 -1.84 -9.92 11.29
C GLY A 300 -0.37 -9.48 11.33
N PHE A 301 0.20 -9.24 12.52
CA PHE A 301 1.63 -8.94 12.65
C PHE A 301 2.48 -10.15 12.26
N SER A 302 2.09 -11.36 12.68
CA SER A 302 2.76 -12.60 12.27
C SER A 302 2.74 -12.78 10.74
N ALA A 303 1.58 -12.55 10.10
CA ALA A 303 1.46 -12.61 8.65
C ALA A 303 2.39 -11.62 7.93
N VAL A 304 2.43 -10.38 8.43
CA VAL A 304 3.31 -9.31 7.91
C VAL A 304 4.79 -9.67 8.03
N MET A 305 5.19 -10.36 9.10
CA MET A 305 6.59 -10.73 9.32
C MET A 305 7.07 -11.88 8.42
N LEU A 306 6.20 -12.66 7.81
CA LEU A 306 6.59 -13.82 6.98
C LEU A 306 7.58 -13.49 5.86
N PRO A 307 7.39 -12.46 5.03
CA PRO A 307 8.38 -12.10 4.01
C PRO A 307 9.63 -11.42 4.58
N PHE A 308 9.55 -10.85 5.78
CA PHE A 308 10.67 -10.13 6.40
C PHE A 308 11.68 -11.05 7.08
N LEU A 309 11.21 -12.10 7.75
CA LEU A 309 12.06 -13.07 8.44
C LEU A 309 12.92 -13.86 7.45
N GLN A 310 14.23 -13.93 7.70
CA GLN A 310 15.18 -14.67 6.86
C GLN A 310 15.39 -16.11 7.36
N ASP A 311 15.09 -16.36 8.62
CA ASP A 311 15.20 -17.67 9.27
C ASP A 311 13.95 -18.53 9.03
N ASP A 312 14.13 -19.78 8.57
CA ASP A 312 13.03 -20.67 8.22
C ASP A 312 12.25 -21.18 9.43
N GLU A 313 12.91 -21.38 10.57
CA GLU A 313 12.27 -21.80 11.81
C GLU A 313 11.37 -20.67 12.35
N ALA A 314 11.90 -19.45 12.42
CA ALA A 314 11.13 -18.28 12.79
C ALA A 314 9.91 -18.07 11.89
N ARG A 315 10.07 -18.23 10.56
CA ARG A 315 8.95 -18.19 9.61
C ARG A 315 7.92 -19.30 9.86
N SER A 316 8.38 -20.51 10.18
CA SER A 316 7.49 -21.64 10.48
C SER A 316 6.63 -21.34 11.70
N VAL A 317 7.23 -20.81 12.77
CA VAL A 317 6.49 -20.39 13.99
C VAL A 317 5.41 -19.35 13.64
N GLN A 318 5.73 -18.34 12.82
CA GLN A 318 4.74 -17.33 12.43
C GLN A 318 3.63 -17.91 11.53
N ARG A 319 3.94 -18.84 10.62
CA ARG A 319 2.91 -19.52 9.79
C ARG A 319 1.90 -20.29 10.60
N GLN A 320 2.32 -20.91 11.72
CA GLN A 320 1.41 -21.64 12.60
C GLN A 320 0.45 -20.73 13.38
N ARG A 321 0.76 -19.44 13.46
CA ARG A 321 -0.11 -18.43 14.08
C ARG A 321 -1.14 -17.85 13.10
N VAL A 322 -0.84 -17.89 11.80
CA VAL A 322 -1.71 -17.39 10.71
C VAL A 322 -2.64 -18.47 10.19
#